data_67389f8166e519a5ea0ade8f0a057bfc
#
_entry.id   67389f8166e519a5ea0ade8f0a057bfc
#
_cell.length_a   1.000
_cell.length_b   1.000
_cell.length_c   1.000
_cell.angle_alpha   90.00
_cell.angle_beta   90.00
_cell.angle_gamma   90.00
#
_symmetry.space_group_name_H-M   'P 1'
#
loop_
_entity.id
_entity.type
_entity.pdbx_description
1 polymer ?
#
loop_
_entity_poly.entity_id
_entity_poly.type
_entity_poly.pdbx_seq_one_letter_code
_entity_poly.pdbx_strand_id
1 'polypeptide(L)'
;TLKPGKLVVKRPQTPVAPFPYKEENISFTNAGYTFNGTLTLPQNYSKTTPVVLMVTGSGQQNRDEELFDHKPFAVIADALARQGIASLRYDDRGWNDKNIDFYQFTTNDFLQDAASALPLLRKRFNKVGILGHSEGGTIAMMLAAEGKADFIVSLAGMAISGKETLVMQNRQAISSLGLPKEMVDSYCNNISNILDEIANGKKTSEITIDGVPDNLKPILKRSLEQANSPYIRHFITIDAGKQLSKIKCPVLALNGTKDTQVDCAANTTILETGLSNCKHTIKKIDGVNHLFQHCSTGSVVEYQQIEETIAPEVLETITKWINEL
;
A
#
# COMPACT_ATOMS: atom_id res chain seq x y z
N THR A 1 -17.94 -37.96 14.77
CA THR A 1 -16.90 -37.17 14.08
C THR A 1 -17.20 -35.71 14.31
N LEU A 2 -16.50 -35.07 15.24
CA LEU A 2 -16.52 -33.62 15.45
C LEU A 2 -15.95 -32.97 14.18
N LYS A 3 -16.75 -32.13 13.51
CA LYS A 3 -16.22 -31.24 12.46
C LYS A 3 -15.26 -30.27 13.13
N PRO A 4 -14.04 -30.07 12.63
CA PRO A 4 -13.16 -29.05 13.17
C PRO A 4 -13.89 -27.70 13.09
N GLY A 5 -14.18 -27.08 14.23
CA GLY A 5 -14.69 -25.73 14.28
C GLY A 5 -13.66 -24.79 13.61
N LYS A 6 -14.12 -23.92 12.72
CA LYS A 6 -13.27 -22.88 12.12
C LYS A 6 -12.70 -22.05 13.28
N LEU A 7 -11.40 -22.09 13.48
CA LEU A 7 -10.74 -21.26 14.52
C LEU A 7 -11.06 -19.79 14.18
N VAL A 8 -11.87 -19.13 15.03
CA VAL A 8 -12.15 -17.72 14.87
C VAL A 8 -11.01 -16.96 15.55
N VAL A 9 -10.11 -16.42 14.75
CA VAL A 9 -9.02 -15.58 15.25
C VAL A 9 -9.60 -14.20 15.59
N LYS A 10 -9.37 -13.74 16.81
CA LYS A 10 -9.86 -12.43 17.28
C LYS A 10 -9.09 -11.29 16.63
N ARG A 11 -9.74 -10.13 16.49
CA ARG A 11 -9.15 -8.88 16.03
C ARG A 11 -9.32 -7.79 17.10
N PRO A 12 -8.56 -7.88 18.22
CA PRO A 12 -8.84 -7.07 19.41
C PRO A 12 -8.62 -5.56 19.20
N GLN A 13 -7.84 -5.18 18.19
CA GLN A 13 -7.59 -3.76 17.88
C GLN A 13 -8.69 -3.11 17.03
N THR A 14 -9.61 -3.90 16.44
CA THR A 14 -10.72 -3.32 15.66
C THR A 14 -11.55 -2.40 16.56
N PRO A 15 -11.69 -1.11 16.22
CA PRO A 15 -12.44 -0.16 17.04
C PRO A 15 -13.90 -0.56 17.19
N VAL A 16 -14.42 -0.43 18.41
CA VAL A 16 -15.82 -0.73 18.76
C VAL A 16 -16.45 0.48 19.43
N ALA A 17 -17.65 0.83 19.00
CA ALA A 17 -18.42 1.93 19.61
C ALA A 17 -18.76 1.65 21.11
N PRO A 18 -18.91 2.68 21.94
CA PRO A 18 -18.88 4.12 21.60
C PRO A 18 -17.45 4.67 21.41
N PHE A 19 -17.27 5.49 20.36
CA PHE A 19 -15.98 6.12 20.06
C PHE A 19 -15.82 7.44 20.83
N PRO A 20 -14.58 7.82 21.25
CA PRO A 20 -14.31 9.14 21.83
C PRO A 20 -14.11 10.23 20.75
N TYR A 21 -14.56 10.01 19.54
CA TYR A 21 -14.44 10.88 18.36
C TYR A 21 -15.73 10.79 17.54
N LYS A 22 -15.86 11.64 16.51
CA LYS A 22 -17.00 11.62 15.58
C LYS A 22 -16.60 10.97 14.26
N GLU A 23 -17.56 10.33 13.62
CA GLU A 23 -17.45 9.86 12.24
C GLU A 23 -18.53 10.52 11.38
N GLU A 24 -18.13 11.04 10.23
CA GLU A 24 -19.00 11.62 9.23
C GLU A 24 -18.87 10.85 7.93
N ASN A 25 -19.98 10.39 7.36
CA ASN A 25 -19.99 9.87 6.02
C ASN A 25 -19.87 11.01 5.03
N ILE A 26 -18.92 10.89 4.12
CA ILE A 26 -18.71 11.85 3.05
C ILE A 26 -18.65 11.14 1.70
N SER A 27 -18.87 11.90 0.63
CA SER A 27 -18.66 11.40 -0.72
C SER A 27 -17.99 12.47 -1.57
N PHE A 28 -17.24 12.02 -2.57
CA PHE A 28 -16.63 12.86 -3.60
C PHE A 28 -16.64 12.11 -4.93
N THR A 29 -16.32 12.78 -6.02
CA THR A 29 -16.41 12.20 -7.37
C THR A 29 -15.14 12.45 -8.16
N ASN A 30 -14.74 11.48 -8.98
CA ASN A 30 -13.71 11.60 -9.99
C ASN A 30 -14.02 10.71 -11.18
N ALA A 31 -13.80 11.19 -12.40
CA ALA A 31 -13.93 10.41 -13.63
C ALA A 31 -15.25 9.62 -13.76
N GLY A 32 -16.37 10.18 -13.25
CA GLY A 32 -17.69 9.54 -13.29
C GLY A 32 -17.96 8.51 -12.17
N TYR A 33 -16.98 8.26 -11.29
CA TYR A 33 -17.13 7.39 -10.11
C TYR A 33 -17.44 8.21 -8.87
N THR A 34 -18.27 7.65 -7.98
CA THR A 34 -18.54 8.21 -6.65
C THR A 34 -17.81 7.37 -5.61
N PHE A 35 -17.03 8.05 -4.80
CA PHE A 35 -16.27 7.49 -3.69
C PHE A 35 -16.99 7.79 -2.39
N ASN A 36 -17.28 6.76 -1.61
CA ASN A 36 -17.86 6.90 -0.29
C ASN A 36 -16.76 6.73 0.76
N GLY A 37 -16.75 7.60 1.74
CA GLY A 37 -15.71 7.60 2.77
C GLY A 37 -16.24 7.90 4.16
N THR A 38 -15.37 7.68 5.14
CA THR A 38 -15.58 8.03 6.54
C THR A 38 -14.52 9.05 6.94
N LEU A 39 -14.96 10.25 7.30
CA LEU A 39 -14.13 11.27 7.91
C LEU A 39 -14.21 11.12 9.43
N THR A 40 -13.12 10.67 10.02
CA THR A 40 -12.98 10.50 11.46
C THR A 40 -12.41 11.80 12.05
N LEU A 41 -13.11 12.36 13.05
CA LEU A 41 -12.84 13.69 13.60
C LEU A 41 -12.59 13.59 15.12
N PRO A 42 -11.43 14.04 15.61
CA PRO A 42 -11.20 14.18 17.04
C PRO A 42 -12.26 15.04 17.70
N GLN A 43 -12.52 14.83 19.00
CA GLN A 43 -13.61 15.53 19.72
C GLN A 43 -13.54 17.06 19.61
N ASN A 44 -12.34 17.63 19.67
CA ASN A 44 -12.09 19.07 19.65
C ASN A 44 -11.37 19.52 18.38
N TYR A 45 -11.72 18.96 17.23
CA TYR A 45 -11.06 19.33 15.98
C TYR A 45 -11.37 20.79 15.58
N SER A 46 -10.43 21.39 14.87
CA SER A 46 -10.52 22.74 14.32
C SER A 46 -9.84 22.80 12.95
N LYS A 47 -9.80 23.97 12.32
CA LYS A 47 -9.03 24.17 11.08
C LYS A 47 -7.54 23.90 11.22
N THR A 48 -6.98 23.99 12.43
CA THR A 48 -5.55 23.73 12.70
C THR A 48 -5.25 22.27 13.00
N THR A 49 -6.29 21.44 13.21
CA THR A 49 -6.14 19.99 13.33
C THR A 49 -5.54 19.42 12.05
N PRO A 50 -4.44 18.66 12.11
CA PRO A 50 -3.95 17.96 10.92
C PRO A 50 -4.94 16.88 10.49
N VAL A 51 -5.10 16.73 9.18
CA VAL A 51 -5.93 15.67 8.60
C VAL A 51 -5.10 14.81 7.67
N VAL A 52 -5.38 13.52 7.65
CA VAL A 52 -4.70 12.53 6.80
C VAL A 52 -5.70 11.91 5.84
N LEU A 53 -5.45 12.02 4.53
CA LEU A 53 -6.11 11.18 3.53
C LEU A 53 -5.42 9.82 3.54
N MET A 54 -6.18 8.74 3.68
CA MET A 54 -5.64 7.38 3.70
C MET A 54 -5.88 6.71 2.34
N VAL A 55 -4.82 6.16 1.74
CA VAL A 55 -4.81 5.54 0.41
C VAL A 55 -4.40 4.09 0.53
N THR A 56 -5.29 3.19 0.12
CA THR A 56 -5.14 1.73 0.21
C THR A 56 -4.05 1.18 -0.72
N GLY A 57 -3.61 -0.04 -0.46
CA GLY A 57 -2.69 -0.78 -1.31
C GLY A 57 -3.34 -1.33 -2.58
N SER A 58 -2.59 -2.19 -3.29
CA SER A 58 -3.00 -2.80 -4.55
C SER A 58 -4.26 -3.64 -4.41
N GLY A 59 -5.10 -3.61 -5.44
CA GLY A 59 -6.38 -4.32 -5.48
C GLY A 59 -7.54 -3.38 -5.17
N GLN A 60 -8.76 -3.86 -5.42
CA GLN A 60 -9.97 -3.12 -5.07
C GLN A 60 -10.28 -3.35 -3.59
N GLN A 61 -10.23 -2.31 -2.79
CA GLN A 61 -10.33 -2.37 -1.34
C GLN A 61 -11.46 -1.49 -0.80
N ASN A 62 -11.99 -1.86 0.37
CA ASN A 62 -12.85 -0.97 1.13
C ASN A 62 -12.00 0.06 1.90
N ARG A 63 -12.67 1.06 2.46
CA ARG A 63 -12.05 2.15 3.24
C ARG A 63 -11.25 1.69 4.45
N ASP A 64 -11.45 0.47 4.93
CA ASP A 64 -10.75 -0.10 6.09
C ASP A 64 -9.53 -0.95 5.69
N GLU A 65 -9.30 -1.12 4.35
CA GLU A 65 -8.28 -2.01 3.80
C GLU A 65 -8.41 -3.42 4.37
N GLU A 66 -9.65 -3.94 4.37
CA GLU A 66 -10.02 -5.16 5.08
C GLU A 66 -9.44 -6.40 4.42
N LEU A 67 -8.63 -7.14 5.17
CA LEU A 67 -8.02 -8.39 4.75
C LEU A 67 -8.00 -9.40 5.90
N PHE A 68 -8.57 -10.58 5.71
CA PHE A 68 -8.69 -11.62 6.74
C PHE A 68 -9.30 -11.13 8.06
N ASP A 69 -10.37 -10.35 7.97
CA ASP A 69 -11.06 -9.69 9.10
C ASP A 69 -10.20 -8.64 9.84
N HIS A 70 -8.96 -8.38 9.42
CA HIS A 70 -8.21 -7.20 9.85
C HIS A 70 -8.75 -5.95 9.18
N LYS A 71 -8.74 -4.83 9.90
CA LYS A 71 -9.14 -3.51 9.42
C LYS A 71 -8.04 -2.48 9.70
N PRO A 72 -6.88 -2.58 9.02
CA PRO A 72 -5.71 -1.75 9.32
C PRO A 72 -6.03 -0.26 9.34
N PHE A 73 -6.74 0.24 8.35
CA PHE A 73 -7.07 1.66 8.25
C PHE A 73 -8.07 2.12 9.31
N ALA A 74 -9.00 1.27 9.76
CA ALA A 74 -9.85 1.60 10.90
C ALA A 74 -9.03 1.71 12.19
N VAL A 75 -8.07 0.80 12.42
CA VAL A 75 -7.17 0.82 13.59
C VAL A 75 -6.29 2.07 13.58
N ILE A 76 -5.69 2.42 12.44
CA ILE A 76 -4.88 3.63 12.29
C ILE A 76 -5.74 4.88 12.52
N ALA A 77 -6.94 4.95 11.95
CA ALA A 77 -7.84 6.09 12.11
C ALA A 77 -8.29 6.30 13.57
N ASP A 78 -8.55 5.20 14.32
CA ASP A 78 -8.83 5.27 15.77
C ASP A 78 -7.64 5.83 16.54
N ALA A 79 -6.43 5.31 16.27
CA ALA A 79 -5.20 5.78 16.90
C ALA A 79 -4.93 7.27 16.62
N LEU A 80 -5.10 7.70 15.37
CA LEU A 80 -4.96 9.11 14.95
C LEU A 80 -5.97 9.99 15.69
N ALA A 81 -7.25 9.62 15.69
CA ALA A 81 -8.32 10.42 16.31
C ALA A 81 -8.14 10.57 17.82
N ARG A 82 -7.69 9.54 18.52
CA ARG A 82 -7.35 9.58 19.94
C ARG A 82 -6.18 10.52 20.25
N GLN A 83 -5.33 10.78 19.27
CA GLN A 83 -4.18 11.69 19.36
C GLN A 83 -4.43 13.06 18.73
N GLY A 84 -5.70 13.40 18.46
CA GLY A 84 -6.08 14.72 17.96
C GLY A 84 -5.86 14.94 16.47
N ILE A 85 -5.69 13.87 15.68
CA ILE A 85 -5.46 13.90 14.23
C ILE A 85 -6.72 13.39 13.52
N ALA A 86 -7.24 14.14 12.55
CA ALA A 86 -8.37 13.71 11.72
C ALA A 86 -7.89 12.79 10.59
N SER A 87 -8.79 11.94 10.08
CA SER A 87 -8.47 11.09 8.91
C SER A 87 -9.68 10.88 8.01
N LEU A 88 -9.42 10.75 6.72
CA LEU A 88 -10.38 10.35 5.71
C LEU A 88 -9.97 9.01 5.12
N ARG A 89 -10.83 8.00 5.28
CA ARG A 89 -10.78 6.69 4.63
C ARG A 89 -11.86 6.63 3.56
N TYR A 90 -11.61 6.07 2.40
CA TYR A 90 -12.62 5.96 1.34
C TYR A 90 -12.54 4.60 0.66
N ASP A 91 -13.69 4.15 0.13
CA ASP A 91 -13.76 2.92 -0.67
C ASP A 91 -13.20 3.19 -2.06
N ASP A 92 -12.43 2.25 -2.60
CA ASP A 92 -11.83 2.37 -3.91
C ASP A 92 -12.86 2.46 -5.03
N ARG A 93 -12.41 2.89 -6.19
CA ARG A 93 -13.19 2.98 -7.43
C ARG A 93 -13.97 1.70 -7.68
N GLY A 94 -15.29 1.84 -7.80
CA GLY A 94 -16.18 0.73 -8.09
C GLY A 94 -16.32 -0.31 -6.97
N TRP A 95 -15.89 -0.02 -5.75
CA TRP A 95 -16.14 -0.89 -4.62
C TRP A 95 -17.63 -1.23 -4.50
N ASN A 96 -17.96 -2.50 -4.33
CA ASN A 96 -19.32 -3.07 -4.34
C ASN A 96 -20.02 -3.11 -5.71
N ASP A 97 -19.41 -2.67 -6.80
CA ASP A 97 -19.94 -2.89 -8.16
C ASP A 97 -19.21 -4.05 -8.83
N LYS A 98 -19.88 -5.20 -8.89
CA LYS A 98 -19.33 -6.43 -9.48
C LYS A 98 -19.08 -6.36 -10.99
N ASN A 99 -19.58 -5.31 -11.65
CA ASN A 99 -19.37 -5.09 -13.09
C ASN A 99 -18.06 -4.32 -13.36
N ILE A 100 -17.43 -3.79 -12.32
CA ILE A 100 -16.15 -3.07 -12.43
C ILE A 100 -15.01 -4.07 -12.35
N ASP A 101 -14.26 -4.17 -13.42
CA ASP A 101 -12.99 -4.89 -13.44
C ASP A 101 -11.84 -3.94 -13.04
N PHE A 102 -11.32 -4.11 -11.82
CA PHE A 102 -10.22 -3.34 -11.28
C PHE A 102 -8.99 -3.30 -12.23
N TYR A 103 -8.69 -4.39 -12.89
CA TYR A 103 -7.53 -4.50 -13.77
C TYR A 103 -7.60 -3.65 -15.05
N GLN A 104 -8.74 -3.00 -15.31
CA GLN A 104 -8.88 -2.03 -16.41
C GLN A 104 -8.36 -0.63 -16.04
N PHE A 105 -8.10 -0.37 -14.77
CA PHE A 105 -7.57 0.90 -14.29
C PHE A 105 -6.07 0.81 -14.04
N THR A 106 -5.45 1.95 -13.82
CA THR A 106 -4.02 2.09 -13.60
C THR A 106 -3.75 2.75 -12.24
N THR A 107 -2.54 2.61 -11.72
CA THR A 107 -2.12 3.36 -10.52
C THR A 107 -2.32 4.87 -10.69
N ASN A 108 -2.21 5.39 -11.92
CA ASN A 108 -2.49 6.82 -12.19
C ASN A 108 -3.98 7.16 -11.99
N ASP A 109 -4.89 6.26 -12.33
CA ASP A 109 -6.32 6.46 -12.04
C ASP A 109 -6.56 6.56 -10.54
N PHE A 110 -5.94 5.67 -9.74
CA PHE A 110 -6.06 5.68 -8.28
C PHE A 110 -5.39 6.90 -7.66
N LEU A 111 -4.27 7.36 -8.23
CA LEU A 111 -3.65 8.63 -7.85
C LEU A 111 -4.59 9.82 -8.07
N GLN A 112 -5.29 9.88 -9.21
CA GLN A 112 -6.26 10.94 -9.48
C GLN A 112 -7.49 10.84 -8.56
N ASP A 113 -7.92 9.64 -8.20
CA ASP A 113 -8.99 9.42 -7.22
C ASP A 113 -8.60 9.98 -5.85
N ALA A 114 -7.41 9.64 -5.35
CA ALA A 114 -6.88 10.20 -4.11
C ALA A 114 -6.74 11.73 -4.18
N ALA A 115 -6.21 12.25 -5.27
CA ALA A 115 -6.06 13.69 -5.49
C ALA A 115 -7.40 14.43 -5.44
N SER A 116 -8.48 13.83 -5.92
CA SER A 116 -9.81 14.43 -5.97
C SER A 116 -10.44 14.65 -4.58
N ALA A 117 -10.00 13.92 -3.56
CA ALA A 117 -10.42 14.10 -2.17
C ALA A 117 -9.77 15.32 -1.50
N LEU A 118 -8.58 15.74 -1.93
CA LEU A 118 -7.79 16.78 -1.26
C LEU A 118 -8.50 18.14 -1.20
N PRO A 119 -9.17 18.65 -2.24
CA PRO A 119 -9.89 19.90 -2.16
C PRO A 119 -11.02 19.91 -1.12
N LEU A 120 -11.66 18.76 -0.87
CA LEU A 120 -12.67 18.63 0.16
C LEU A 120 -12.06 18.78 1.56
N LEU A 121 -10.92 18.16 1.81
CA LEU A 121 -10.20 18.28 3.07
C LEU A 121 -9.64 19.70 3.29
N ARG A 122 -9.07 20.31 2.27
CA ARG A 122 -8.52 21.70 2.33
C ARG A 122 -9.57 22.78 2.62
N LYS A 123 -10.85 22.53 2.38
CA LYS A 123 -11.93 23.43 2.82
C LYS A 123 -12.11 23.46 4.33
N ARG A 124 -11.74 22.38 5.01
CA ARG A 124 -11.97 22.19 6.46
C ARG A 124 -10.70 22.27 7.30
N PHE A 125 -9.54 21.96 6.72
CA PHE A 125 -8.26 21.81 7.43
C PHE A 125 -7.14 22.58 6.73
N ASN A 126 -6.28 23.21 7.52
CA ASN A 126 -5.13 23.96 7.02
C ASN A 126 -3.92 23.06 6.69
N LYS A 127 -3.81 21.89 7.34
CA LYS A 127 -2.72 20.93 7.15
C LYS A 127 -3.29 19.58 6.71
N VAL A 128 -3.04 19.23 5.46
CA VAL A 128 -3.55 18.01 4.80
C VAL A 128 -2.39 17.11 4.39
N GLY A 129 -2.26 15.99 5.09
CA GLY A 129 -1.29 14.94 4.75
C GLY A 129 -1.92 13.78 3.99
N ILE A 130 -1.07 12.89 3.50
CA ILE A 130 -1.47 11.62 2.88
C ILE A 130 -0.75 10.49 3.58
N LEU A 131 -1.49 9.48 4.03
CA LEU A 131 -0.96 8.21 4.51
C LEU A 131 -1.33 7.14 3.50
N GLY A 132 -0.37 6.43 2.98
CA GLY A 132 -0.64 5.33 2.05
C GLY A 132 0.06 4.05 2.45
N HIS A 133 -0.58 2.92 2.21
CA HIS A 133 0.00 1.60 2.43
C HIS A 133 0.34 0.95 1.08
N SER A 134 1.50 0.31 0.97
CA SER A 134 1.92 -0.42 -0.24
C SER A 134 1.85 0.48 -1.49
N GLU A 135 1.06 0.15 -2.51
CA GLU A 135 0.83 1.01 -3.68
C GLU A 135 0.30 2.39 -3.28
N GLY A 136 -0.56 2.48 -2.25
CA GLY A 136 -1.01 3.76 -1.70
C GLY A 136 0.12 4.61 -1.14
N GLY A 137 1.16 3.99 -0.55
CA GLY A 137 2.38 4.68 -0.13
C GLY A 137 3.17 5.25 -1.32
N THR A 138 3.22 4.52 -2.43
CA THR A 138 3.78 5.00 -3.70
C THR A 138 2.98 6.18 -4.25
N ILE A 139 1.65 6.08 -4.24
CA ILE A 139 0.75 7.18 -4.64
C ILE A 139 0.97 8.41 -3.75
N ALA A 140 1.14 8.24 -2.43
CA ALA A 140 1.43 9.33 -1.51
C ALA A 140 2.75 10.06 -1.88
N MET A 141 3.80 9.31 -2.20
CA MET A 141 5.08 9.88 -2.67
C MET A 141 4.91 10.63 -4.01
N MET A 142 4.17 10.07 -4.96
CA MET A 142 3.90 10.73 -6.24
C MET A 142 3.12 12.03 -6.07
N LEU A 143 2.07 12.03 -5.24
CA LEU A 143 1.28 13.24 -4.94
C LEU A 143 2.11 14.30 -4.18
N ALA A 144 3.00 13.89 -3.29
CA ALA A 144 3.92 14.78 -2.61
C ALA A 144 4.94 15.40 -3.59
N ALA A 145 5.44 14.63 -4.57
CA ALA A 145 6.31 15.14 -5.62
C ALA A 145 5.62 16.17 -6.53
N GLU A 146 4.28 16.10 -6.65
CA GLU A 146 3.43 17.11 -7.32
C GLU A 146 3.08 18.31 -6.41
N GLY A 147 3.55 18.33 -5.15
CA GLY A 147 3.26 19.41 -4.20
C GLY A 147 1.83 19.40 -3.66
N LYS A 148 1.12 18.27 -3.71
CA LYS A 148 -0.29 18.16 -3.32
C LYS A 148 -0.52 17.86 -1.83
N ALA A 149 0.53 17.51 -1.08
CA ALA A 149 0.46 17.18 0.35
C ALA A 149 1.33 18.11 1.19
N ASP A 150 0.89 18.41 2.43
CA ASP A 150 1.68 19.17 3.40
C ASP A 150 2.64 18.28 4.19
N PHE A 151 2.39 16.99 4.22
CA PHE A 151 3.26 15.91 4.73
C PHE A 151 2.77 14.56 4.21
N ILE A 152 3.62 13.54 4.25
CA ILE A 152 3.20 12.18 3.92
C ILE A 152 3.71 11.15 4.92
N VAL A 153 2.94 10.06 5.06
CA VAL A 153 3.32 8.83 5.74
C VAL A 153 3.24 7.69 4.72
N SER A 154 4.37 7.10 4.40
CA SER A 154 4.45 5.94 3.51
C SER A 154 4.66 4.67 4.35
N LEU A 155 3.67 3.79 4.34
CA LEU A 155 3.70 2.49 4.98
C LEU A 155 4.02 1.43 3.93
N ALA A 156 5.24 0.91 3.94
CA ALA A 156 5.72 -0.06 2.95
C ALA A 156 5.48 0.36 1.49
N GLY A 157 5.55 1.67 1.18
CA GLY A 157 5.42 2.18 -0.18
C GLY A 157 6.64 1.84 -1.02
N MET A 158 6.40 1.51 -2.29
CA MET A 158 7.46 1.15 -3.23
C MET A 158 8.22 2.40 -3.69
N ALA A 159 9.49 2.49 -3.35
CA ALA A 159 10.44 3.49 -3.85
C ALA A 159 11.28 2.97 -5.03
N ILE A 160 11.47 1.65 -5.12
CA ILE A 160 11.99 0.99 -6.34
C ILE A 160 10.90 0.94 -7.41
N SER A 161 11.29 0.62 -8.65
CA SER A 161 10.31 0.52 -9.74
C SER A 161 9.31 -0.63 -9.52
N GLY A 162 8.11 -0.49 -10.10
CA GLY A 162 7.09 -1.54 -10.08
C GLY A 162 7.60 -2.84 -10.72
N LYS A 163 8.42 -2.74 -11.77
CA LYS A 163 9.10 -3.91 -12.37
C LYS A 163 9.98 -4.63 -11.34
N GLU A 164 10.88 -3.90 -10.67
CA GLU A 164 11.78 -4.48 -9.67
C GLU A 164 10.98 -5.09 -8.51
N THR A 165 9.92 -4.43 -8.06
CA THR A 165 9.01 -4.95 -7.04
C THR A 165 8.43 -6.30 -7.46
N LEU A 166 7.88 -6.43 -8.67
CA LEU A 166 7.34 -7.70 -9.17
C LEU A 166 8.41 -8.79 -9.28
N VAL A 167 9.64 -8.45 -9.71
CA VAL A 167 10.75 -9.41 -9.76
C VAL A 167 11.11 -9.89 -8.35
N MET A 168 11.17 -9.01 -7.35
CA MET A 168 11.46 -9.37 -5.96
C MET A 168 10.34 -10.22 -5.35
N GLN A 169 9.07 -9.90 -5.58
CA GLN A 169 7.94 -10.71 -5.15
C GLN A 169 7.98 -12.12 -5.75
N ASN A 170 8.28 -12.24 -7.04
CA ASN A 170 8.48 -13.53 -7.70
C ASN A 170 9.66 -14.29 -7.10
N ARG A 171 10.80 -13.61 -6.85
CA ARG A 171 11.96 -14.23 -6.20
C ARG A 171 11.59 -14.82 -4.85
N GLN A 172 10.86 -14.06 -4.01
CA GLN A 172 10.43 -14.52 -2.70
C GLN A 172 9.52 -15.76 -2.80
N ALA A 173 8.53 -15.69 -3.70
CA ALA A 173 7.60 -16.79 -3.92
C ALA A 173 8.28 -18.07 -4.39
N ILE A 174 9.21 -17.95 -5.37
CA ILE A 174 9.92 -19.13 -5.93
C ILE A 174 10.96 -19.65 -4.95
N SER A 175 11.63 -18.79 -4.20
CA SER A 175 12.59 -19.22 -3.15
C SER A 175 11.90 -20.03 -2.05
N SER A 176 10.65 -19.73 -1.72
CA SER A 176 9.89 -20.47 -0.71
C SER A 176 9.58 -21.93 -1.11
N LEU A 177 9.76 -22.28 -2.38
CA LEU A 177 9.63 -23.66 -2.90
C LEU A 177 10.89 -24.52 -2.62
N GLY A 178 11.94 -23.96 -1.99
CA GLY A 178 13.17 -24.68 -1.69
C GLY A 178 14.02 -25.04 -2.91
N LEU A 179 13.87 -24.30 -4.01
CA LEU A 179 14.65 -24.54 -5.24
C LEU A 179 16.09 -24.05 -5.10
N PRO A 180 17.05 -24.65 -5.84
CA PRO A 180 18.43 -24.16 -5.92
C PRO A 180 18.48 -22.69 -6.35
N LYS A 181 19.44 -21.95 -5.80
CA LYS A 181 19.61 -20.50 -6.05
C LYS A 181 19.73 -20.18 -7.54
N GLU A 182 20.46 -21.00 -8.28
CA GLU A 182 20.68 -20.83 -9.70
C GLU A 182 19.35 -20.91 -10.51
N MET A 183 18.44 -21.79 -10.08
CA MET A 183 17.11 -21.90 -10.71
C MET A 183 16.24 -20.69 -10.37
N VAL A 184 16.29 -20.18 -9.13
CA VAL A 184 15.61 -18.97 -8.71
C VAL A 184 16.13 -17.78 -9.50
N ASP A 185 17.44 -17.64 -9.62
CA ASP A 185 18.08 -16.54 -10.36
C ASP A 185 17.71 -16.58 -11.84
N SER A 186 17.77 -17.77 -12.46
CA SER A 186 17.35 -17.95 -13.86
C SER A 186 15.90 -17.57 -14.09
N TYR A 187 14.99 -18.01 -13.20
CA TYR A 187 13.57 -17.66 -13.27
C TYR A 187 13.36 -16.15 -13.15
N CYS A 188 14.01 -15.49 -12.19
CA CYS A 188 13.87 -14.04 -11.98
C CYS A 188 14.42 -13.21 -13.13
N ASN A 189 15.53 -13.67 -13.77
CA ASN A 189 16.06 -13.03 -14.98
C ASN A 189 15.08 -13.15 -16.15
N ASN A 190 14.44 -14.30 -16.33
CA ASN A 190 13.41 -14.46 -17.36
C ASN A 190 12.20 -13.54 -17.09
N ILE A 191 11.70 -13.50 -15.85
CA ILE A 191 10.62 -12.57 -15.46
C ILE A 191 11.02 -11.13 -15.77
N SER A 192 12.24 -10.70 -15.40
CA SER A 192 12.70 -9.34 -15.65
C SER A 192 12.70 -9.00 -17.15
N ASN A 193 13.22 -9.90 -18.00
CA ASN A 193 13.23 -9.70 -19.45
C ASN A 193 11.81 -9.64 -20.04
N ILE A 194 10.93 -10.51 -19.57
CA ILE A 194 9.52 -10.54 -19.98
C ILE A 194 8.82 -9.22 -19.61
N LEU A 195 9.04 -8.71 -18.40
CA LEU A 195 8.46 -7.45 -18.00
C LEU A 195 9.00 -6.26 -18.82
N ASP A 196 10.28 -6.30 -19.26
CA ASP A 196 10.82 -5.31 -20.19
C ASP A 196 10.13 -5.38 -21.55
N GLU A 197 9.91 -6.57 -22.09
CA GLU A 197 9.19 -6.74 -23.37
C GLU A 197 7.76 -6.20 -23.27
N ILE A 198 7.06 -6.45 -22.15
CA ILE A 198 5.70 -5.94 -21.89
C ILE A 198 5.71 -4.41 -21.77
N ALA A 199 6.69 -3.84 -21.03
CA ALA A 199 6.84 -2.39 -20.87
C ALA A 199 7.08 -1.70 -22.23
N ASN A 200 7.80 -2.38 -23.14
CA ASN A 200 8.03 -1.93 -24.51
C ASN A 200 6.85 -2.20 -25.47
N GLY A 201 5.70 -2.62 -24.96
CA GLY A 201 4.44 -2.78 -25.72
C GLY A 201 4.23 -4.14 -26.37
N LYS A 202 5.13 -5.11 -26.16
CA LYS A 202 4.95 -6.47 -26.71
C LYS A 202 3.71 -7.12 -26.10
N LYS A 203 2.95 -7.83 -26.92
CA LYS A 203 1.79 -8.61 -26.44
C LYS A 203 2.29 -9.89 -25.76
N THR A 204 1.62 -10.27 -24.67
CA THR A 204 2.00 -11.48 -23.92
C THR A 204 1.87 -12.76 -24.74
N SER A 205 0.98 -12.77 -25.76
CA SER A 205 0.86 -13.88 -26.73
C SER A 205 2.09 -14.05 -27.65
N GLU A 206 2.95 -13.05 -27.73
CA GLU A 206 4.17 -13.02 -28.56
C GLU A 206 5.43 -13.30 -27.74
N ILE A 207 5.28 -13.50 -26.42
CA ILE A 207 6.38 -13.75 -25.51
C ILE A 207 6.68 -15.26 -25.46
N THR A 208 7.93 -15.60 -25.74
CA THR A 208 8.43 -16.97 -25.59
C THR A 208 8.95 -17.19 -24.17
N ILE A 209 8.59 -18.34 -23.61
CA ILE A 209 9.03 -18.77 -22.27
C ILE A 209 10.17 -19.77 -22.46
N ASP A 210 11.37 -19.25 -22.73
CA ASP A 210 12.56 -20.08 -22.89
C ASP A 210 13.41 -20.08 -21.61
N GLY A 211 14.12 -21.17 -21.33
CA GLY A 211 15.04 -21.28 -20.19
C GLY A 211 14.38 -21.37 -18.82
N VAL A 212 13.05 -21.47 -18.76
CA VAL A 212 12.31 -21.68 -17.49
C VAL A 212 12.09 -23.19 -17.29
N PRO A 213 12.38 -23.73 -16.11
CA PRO A 213 12.09 -25.13 -15.78
C PRO A 213 10.62 -25.47 -16.01
N ASP A 214 10.32 -26.66 -16.55
CA ASP A 214 8.97 -27.06 -16.96
C ASP A 214 7.94 -26.99 -15.81
N ASN A 215 8.37 -27.31 -14.59
CA ASN A 215 7.53 -27.22 -13.40
C ASN A 215 7.16 -25.77 -12.99
N LEU A 216 7.89 -24.77 -13.46
CA LEU A 216 7.63 -23.35 -13.20
C LEU A 216 6.88 -22.65 -14.35
N LYS A 217 6.83 -23.25 -15.53
CA LYS A 217 6.11 -22.67 -16.70
C LYS A 217 4.64 -22.37 -16.43
N PRO A 218 3.87 -23.22 -15.73
CA PRO A 218 2.47 -22.90 -15.42
C PRO A 218 2.31 -21.66 -14.54
N ILE A 219 3.22 -21.46 -13.57
CA ILE A 219 3.22 -20.27 -12.69
C ILE A 219 3.49 -19.02 -13.53
N LEU A 220 4.53 -19.09 -14.38
CA LEU A 220 4.89 -17.98 -15.24
C LEU A 220 3.77 -17.64 -16.25
N LYS A 221 3.14 -18.65 -16.84
CA LYS A 221 2.03 -18.44 -17.78
C LYS A 221 0.87 -17.69 -17.13
N ARG A 222 0.52 -18.05 -15.89
CA ARG A 222 -0.51 -17.35 -15.13
C ARG A 222 -0.14 -15.89 -14.83
N SER A 223 1.11 -15.63 -14.48
CA SER A 223 1.63 -14.27 -14.30
C SER A 223 1.57 -13.44 -15.59
N LEU A 224 1.85 -14.06 -16.73
CA LEU A 224 1.74 -13.42 -18.05
C LEU A 224 0.30 -13.09 -18.43
N GLU A 225 -0.66 -13.96 -18.10
CA GLU A 225 -2.08 -13.69 -18.32
C GLU A 225 -2.53 -12.44 -17.56
N GLN A 226 -2.09 -12.29 -16.30
CA GLN A 226 -2.35 -11.09 -15.49
C GLN A 226 -1.64 -9.85 -16.05
N ALA A 227 -0.42 -10.03 -16.57
CA ALA A 227 0.38 -8.94 -17.14
C ALA A 227 -0.23 -8.31 -18.41
N ASN A 228 -1.26 -8.91 -19.01
CA ASN A 228 -2.02 -8.31 -20.12
C ASN A 228 -2.90 -7.13 -19.69
N SER A 229 -3.24 -7.03 -18.39
CA SER A 229 -4.12 -5.97 -17.92
C SER A 229 -3.49 -4.58 -18.05
N PRO A 230 -4.28 -3.52 -18.29
CA PRO A 230 -3.82 -2.14 -18.24
C PRO A 230 -3.13 -1.81 -16.91
N TYR A 231 -3.64 -2.36 -15.81
CA TYR A 231 -3.07 -2.19 -14.48
C TYR A 231 -1.61 -2.64 -14.42
N ILE A 232 -1.31 -3.90 -14.71
CA ILE A 232 0.06 -4.44 -14.61
C ILE A 232 0.98 -3.78 -15.63
N ARG A 233 0.52 -3.53 -16.86
CA ARG A 233 1.30 -2.82 -17.88
C ARG A 233 1.73 -1.43 -17.43
N HIS A 234 0.87 -0.71 -16.74
CA HIS A 234 1.20 0.58 -16.16
C HIS A 234 2.09 0.44 -14.92
N PHE A 235 1.74 -0.48 -14.01
CA PHE A 235 2.44 -0.71 -12.75
C PHE A 235 3.95 -0.95 -12.95
N ILE A 236 4.33 -1.78 -13.94
CA ILE A 236 5.75 -2.06 -14.22
C ILE A 236 6.55 -0.84 -14.68
N THR A 237 5.88 0.22 -15.16
CA THR A 237 6.51 1.47 -15.59
C THR A 237 6.64 2.50 -14.48
N ILE A 238 5.98 2.29 -13.33
CA ILE A 238 6.05 3.22 -12.20
C ILE A 238 7.43 3.17 -11.57
N ASP A 239 7.97 4.35 -11.28
CA ASP A 239 9.23 4.51 -10.57
C ASP A 239 9.14 5.79 -9.71
N ALA A 240 8.63 5.63 -8.50
CA ALA A 240 8.52 6.75 -7.55
C ALA A 240 9.91 7.26 -7.11
N GLY A 241 10.91 6.38 -7.10
CA GLY A 241 12.29 6.74 -6.75
C GLY A 241 12.85 7.89 -7.56
N LYS A 242 12.53 7.94 -8.87
CA LYS A 242 12.93 9.02 -9.78
C LYS A 242 12.31 10.38 -9.45
N GLN A 243 11.28 10.42 -8.61
CA GLN A 243 10.57 11.64 -8.26
C GLN A 243 10.81 12.11 -6.82
N LEU A 244 11.48 11.32 -5.98
CA LEU A 244 11.69 11.62 -4.56
C LEU A 244 12.37 12.98 -4.32
N SER A 245 13.31 13.37 -5.16
CA SER A 245 13.99 14.67 -5.06
C SER A 245 13.07 15.89 -5.31
N LYS A 246 11.87 15.67 -5.88
CA LYS A 246 10.87 16.73 -6.06
C LYS A 246 10.05 16.96 -4.81
N ILE A 247 10.01 16.01 -3.87
CA ILE A 247 9.27 16.12 -2.61
C ILE A 247 9.87 17.21 -1.75
N LYS A 248 9.04 18.14 -1.28
CA LYS A 248 9.45 19.27 -0.43
C LYS A 248 8.82 19.22 0.96
N CYS A 249 7.71 18.50 1.11
CA CYS A 249 7.01 18.34 2.38
C CYS A 249 7.69 17.27 3.26
N PRO A 250 7.48 17.28 4.59
CA PRO A 250 7.98 16.24 5.48
C PRO A 250 7.48 14.85 5.09
N VAL A 251 8.36 13.85 5.23
CA VAL A 251 8.10 12.44 4.91
C VAL A 251 8.40 11.55 6.10
N LEU A 252 7.45 10.72 6.49
CA LEU A 252 7.68 9.54 7.31
C LEU A 252 7.56 8.30 6.42
N ALA A 253 8.60 7.46 6.38
CA ALA A 253 8.57 6.19 5.67
C ALA A 253 8.87 5.04 6.62
N LEU A 254 7.97 4.07 6.69
CA LEU A 254 8.10 2.88 7.53
C LEU A 254 8.08 1.62 6.65
N ASN A 255 8.97 0.68 6.95
CA ASN A 255 8.98 -0.66 6.33
C ASN A 255 9.23 -1.73 7.40
N GLY A 256 8.57 -2.87 7.27
CA GLY A 256 8.80 -4.04 8.11
C GLY A 256 10.05 -4.80 7.68
N THR A 257 10.88 -5.26 8.64
CA THR A 257 12.08 -6.05 8.29
C THR A 257 11.76 -7.44 7.77
N LYS A 258 10.53 -7.92 8.02
CA LYS A 258 10.00 -9.19 7.50
C LYS A 258 8.97 -9.02 6.38
N ASP A 259 8.95 -7.85 5.75
CA ASP A 259 8.10 -7.61 4.59
C ASP A 259 8.59 -8.44 3.40
N THR A 260 7.74 -9.36 2.92
CA THR A 260 8.02 -10.23 1.77
C THR A 260 7.41 -9.71 0.46
N GLN A 261 6.68 -8.61 0.49
CA GLN A 261 6.04 -8.01 -0.68
C GLN A 261 6.78 -6.76 -1.17
N VAL A 262 7.24 -5.91 -0.24
CA VAL A 262 8.03 -4.71 -0.54
C VAL A 262 9.34 -4.78 0.25
N ASP A 263 10.42 -5.15 -0.43
CA ASP A 263 11.72 -5.38 0.20
C ASP A 263 12.19 -4.16 0.99
N CYS A 264 12.36 -4.35 2.30
CA CYS A 264 12.69 -3.29 3.24
C CYS A 264 14.04 -2.64 2.92
N ALA A 265 15.06 -3.43 2.61
CA ALA A 265 16.41 -2.92 2.38
C ALA A 265 16.50 -2.12 1.08
N ALA A 266 15.96 -2.67 -0.02
CA ALA A 266 15.98 -2.03 -1.31
C ALA A 266 15.23 -0.68 -1.28
N ASN A 267 14.01 -0.67 -0.72
CA ASN A 267 13.17 0.54 -0.70
C ASN A 267 13.74 1.61 0.22
N THR A 268 14.20 1.27 1.44
CA THR A 268 14.77 2.26 2.35
C THR A 268 16.06 2.87 1.81
N THR A 269 16.90 2.11 1.09
CA THR A 269 18.10 2.64 0.44
C THR A 269 17.77 3.72 -0.60
N ILE A 270 16.74 3.48 -1.44
CA ILE A 270 16.29 4.47 -2.43
C ILE A 270 15.68 5.70 -1.74
N LEU A 271 14.90 5.50 -0.68
CA LEU A 271 14.33 6.61 0.09
C LEU A 271 15.41 7.48 0.74
N GLU A 272 16.42 6.88 1.39
CA GLU A 272 17.52 7.58 2.03
C GLU A 272 18.31 8.47 1.05
N THR A 273 18.53 7.98 -0.17
CA THR A 273 19.26 8.73 -1.20
C THR A 273 18.39 9.72 -1.96
N GLY A 274 17.11 9.38 -2.18
CA GLY A 274 16.20 10.17 -3.01
C GLY A 274 15.53 11.36 -2.32
N LEU A 275 15.26 11.26 -1.00
CA LEU A 275 14.60 12.33 -0.22
C LEU A 275 15.55 13.45 0.20
N SER A 276 16.38 13.93 -0.74
CA SER A 276 17.45 14.90 -0.46
C SER A 276 16.96 16.33 -0.20
N ASN A 277 15.72 16.66 -0.55
CA ASN A 277 15.19 18.02 -0.56
C ASN A 277 14.08 18.29 0.46
N CYS A 278 13.84 17.37 1.39
CA CYS A 278 12.80 17.49 2.42
C CYS A 278 13.28 16.93 3.76
N LYS A 279 12.63 17.39 4.85
CA LYS A 279 12.78 16.73 6.16
C LYS A 279 12.14 15.33 6.06
N HIS A 280 12.89 14.30 6.41
CA HIS A 280 12.37 12.94 6.37
C HIS A 280 12.82 12.13 7.57
N THR A 281 12.03 11.11 7.87
CA THR A 281 12.31 10.07 8.85
C THR A 281 12.02 8.73 8.19
N ILE A 282 13.02 7.87 8.11
CA ILE A 282 12.91 6.52 7.55
C ILE A 282 13.18 5.54 8.69
N LYS A 283 12.24 4.61 8.93
CA LYS A 283 12.40 3.60 9.97
C LYS A 283 12.11 2.21 9.42
N LYS A 284 13.01 1.28 9.75
CA LYS A 284 12.81 -0.16 9.60
C LYS A 284 12.21 -0.65 10.92
N ILE A 285 11.02 -1.22 10.86
CA ILE A 285 10.35 -1.77 12.05
C ILE A 285 10.70 -3.27 12.13
N ASP A 286 11.38 -3.62 13.20
CA ASP A 286 11.88 -5.00 13.32
C ASP A 286 10.78 -6.01 13.58
N GLY A 287 10.91 -7.18 12.97
CA GLY A 287 10.02 -8.31 13.20
C GLY A 287 8.61 -8.21 12.63
N VAL A 288 8.26 -7.12 11.91
CA VAL A 288 6.91 -6.97 11.33
C VAL A 288 6.88 -7.25 9.82
N ASN A 289 5.73 -7.76 9.36
CA ASN A 289 5.43 -8.09 7.97
C ASN A 289 4.95 -6.87 7.15
N HIS A 290 4.45 -7.12 5.94
CA HIS A 290 3.91 -6.08 5.06
C HIS A 290 2.71 -5.33 5.64
N LEU A 291 1.87 -5.98 6.43
CA LEU A 291 0.74 -5.36 7.13
C LEU A 291 1.13 -4.71 8.46
N PHE A 292 2.42 -4.64 8.77
CA PHE A 292 2.94 -4.15 10.05
C PHE A 292 2.48 -4.95 11.28
N GLN A 293 2.33 -6.26 11.13
CA GLN A 293 2.05 -7.20 12.21
C GLN A 293 3.35 -7.90 12.62
N HIS A 294 3.56 -8.11 13.93
CA HIS A 294 4.62 -9.02 14.39
C HIS A 294 4.37 -10.43 13.86
N CYS A 295 5.38 -11.03 13.27
CA CYS A 295 5.26 -12.30 12.58
C CYS A 295 6.50 -13.18 12.71
N SER A 296 6.37 -14.45 12.34
CA SER A 296 7.48 -15.38 12.34
C SER A 296 8.28 -15.33 11.04
N THR A 297 7.61 -15.41 9.89
CA THR A 297 8.25 -15.53 8.58
C THR A 297 8.00 -14.33 7.67
N GLY A 298 6.94 -13.55 7.91
CA GLY A 298 6.47 -12.46 7.04
C GLY A 298 5.61 -12.93 5.87
N SER A 299 5.39 -14.25 5.75
CA SER A 299 4.57 -14.81 4.68
C SER A 299 3.11 -14.39 4.79
N VAL A 300 2.47 -14.13 3.65
CA VAL A 300 1.04 -13.78 3.54
C VAL A 300 0.13 -14.84 4.20
N VAL A 301 0.56 -16.10 4.25
CA VAL A 301 -0.22 -17.20 4.88
C VAL A 301 -0.34 -17.04 6.39
N GLU A 302 0.52 -16.26 7.03
CA GLU A 302 0.45 -15.99 8.47
C GLU A 302 -0.63 -14.96 8.83
N TYR A 303 -0.98 -14.05 7.92
CA TYR A 303 -1.86 -12.90 8.20
C TYR A 303 -3.17 -13.31 8.86
N GLN A 304 -3.80 -14.36 8.36
CA GLN A 304 -5.06 -14.84 8.91
C GLN A 304 -4.95 -15.33 10.37
N GLN A 305 -3.78 -15.81 10.78
CA GLN A 305 -3.55 -16.44 12.08
C GLN A 305 -3.08 -15.45 13.16
N ILE A 306 -2.57 -14.30 12.75
CA ILE A 306 -2.10 -13.25 13.65
C ILE A 306 -3.30 -12.49 14.21
N GLU A 307 -3.38 -12.29 15.54
CA GLU A 307 -4.44 -11.50 16.18
C GLU A 307 -4.21 -10.00 16.04
N GLU A 308 -2.95 -9.57 16.06
CA GLU A 308 -2.53 -8.18 15.91
C GLU A 308 -2.83 -7.66 14.51
N THR A 309 -3.43 -6.49 14.41
CA THR A 309 -3.72 -5.82 13.12
C THR A 309 -2.59 -4.89 12.71
N ILE A 310 -2.11 -4.06 13.65
CA ILE A 310 -0.96 -3.17 13.47
C ILE A 310 -0.13 -3.19 14.76
N ALA A 311 1.18 -3.34 14.65
CA ALA A 311 2.09 -3.27 15.79
C ALA A 311 1.96 -1.92 16.52
N PRO A 312 1.83 -1.91 17.86
CA PRO A 312 1.57 -0.69 18.63
C PRO A 312 2.62 0.42 18.40
N GLU A 313 3.89 0.06 18.25
CA GLU A 313 4.98 1.00 18.00
C GLU A 313 4.88 1.67 16.62
N VAL A 314 4.21 1.06 15.65
CA VAL A 314 3.90 1.67 14.35
C VAL A 314 2.87 2.78 14.53
N LEU A 315 1.78 2.49 15.26
CA LEU A 315 0.73 3.47 15.57
C LEU A 315 1.30 4.65 16.37
N GLU A 316 2.12 4.38 17.39
CA GLU A 316 2.80 5.40 18.18
C GLU A 316 3.74 6.26 17.32
N THR A 317 4.54 5.62 16.46
CA THR A 317 5.46 6.32 15.56
C THR A 317 4.73 7.29 14.64
N ILE A 318 3.62 6.85 14.02
CA ILE A 318 2.82 7.67 13.09
C ILE A 318 2.21 8.86 13.84
N THR A 319 1.53 8.61 14.94
CA THR A 319 0.79 9.65 15.68
C THR A 319 1.72 10.69 16.29
N LYS A 320 2.80 10.24 16.91
CA LYS A 320 3.83 11.11 17.47
C LYS A 320 4.49 11.98 16.40
N TRP A 321 4.92 11.37 15.29
CA TRP A 321 5.59 12.09 14.21
C TRP A 321 4.69 13.18 13.60
N ILE A 322 3.39 12.90 13.37
CA ILE A 322 2.46 13.90 12.84
C ILE A 322 2.25 15.06 13.82
N ASN A 323 2.19 14.78 15.12
CA ASN A 323 2.01 15.81 16.14
C ASN A 323 3.28 16.67 16.36
N GLU A 324 4.45 16.21 15.93
CA GLU A 324 5.73 16.95 15.99
C GLU A 324 5.99 17.84 14.75
N LEU A 325 5.10 17.80 13.74
CA LEU A 325 5.17 18.65 12.55
C LEU A 325 4.66 20.06 12.82
#